data_71cad73561921439b01ca69bd000d3dd
#
_entry.id   71cad73561921439b01ca69bd000d3dd
#
_cell.length_a   1.000
_cell.length_b   1.000
_cell.length_c   1.000
_cell.angle_alpha   90.00
_cell.angle_beta   90.00
_cell.angle_gamma   90.00
#
_symmetry.space_group_name_H-M   'P 1'
#
loop_
_entity.id
_entity.type
_entity.pdbx_description
1 polymer ?
#
loop_
_entity_poly.entity_id
_entity_poly.type
_entity_poly.pdbx_seq_one_letter_code
_entity_poly.pdbx_strand_id
1 'polypeptide(L)'
;MRLLTEGEVELVGRLPWSSNHTFLATCVLGDEEVGAVYKPVRGERQLWDFPEGIYRREVAAYELSLALGWAVVPETVERDDAPLGPGSLQRFVPADFSQHHFTLVEDERHHDRLRAICAFDVVANNTDRKSGHCLLGEDGLVWAIDNGLCFHAEPKLRTVIWEFAGERVPAALLDDVARIADDVPAALLGLLSGREVTALRRRAGALVAAGTFPVPDPDSHHYPLSLIHI
;
A
#
# COMPACT_ATOMS: atom_id res chain seq x y z
N MET A 1 -0.89 -3.45 16.63
CA MET A 1 -0.48 -2.02 16.66
C MET A 1 0.50 -1.70 17.79
N ARG A 2 0.18 -1.91 19.08
CA ARG A 2 1.06 -1.56 20.21
C ARG A 2 2.47 -2.18 20.12
N LEU A 3 2.58 -3.46 19.75
CA LEU A 3 3.88 -4.14 19.55
C LEU A 3 4.76 -3.47 18.48
N LEU A 4 4.17 -3.03 17.37
CA LEU A 4 4.91 -2.31 16.32
C LEU A 4 5.37 -0.93 16.78
N THR A 5 4.57 -0.26 17.66
CA THR A 5 4.83 1.12 18.11
C THR A 5 5.81 1.19 19.27
N GLU A 6 5.70 0.28 20.24
CA GLU A 6 6.41 0.34 21.52
C GLU A 6 7.43 -0.80 21.72
N GLY A 7 7.29 -1.92 20.96
CA GLY A 7 8.14 -3.09 21.10
C GLY A 7 9.60 -2.82 20.71
N GLU A 8 10.53 -3.52 21.35
CA GLU A 8 11.92 -3.57 20.92
C GLU A 8 12.01 -4.26 19.54
N VAL A 9 12.77 -3.69 18.62
CA VAL A 9 12.88 -4.18 17.25
C VAL A 9 14.15 -5.00 17.11
N GLU A 10 14.00 -6.29 16.87
CA GLU A 10 15.10 -7.22 16.61
C GLU A 10 15.15 -7.60 15.12
N LEU A 11 16.30 -7.43 14.49
CA LEU A 11 16.49 -7.82 13.09
C LEU A 11 16.68 -9.31 12.97
N VAL A 12 15.85 -9.97 12.17
CA VAL A 12 15.95 -11.40 11.86
C VAL A 12 16.85 -11.63 10.64
N GLY A 13 16.66 -10.82 9.57
CA GLY A 13 17.46 -10.94 8.37
C GLY A 13 17.02 -9.99 7.27
N ARG A 14 17.84 -9.88 6.22
CA ARG A 14 17.51 -9.07 5.04
C ARG A 14 16.65 -9.89 4.09
N LEU A 15 15.60 -9.28 3.52
CA LEU A 15 14.80 -9.87 2.47
C LEU A 15 15.56 -9.78 1.12
N PRO A 16 15.91 -10.90 0.48
CA PRO A 16 16.87 -10.90 -0.62
C PRO A 16 16.33 -10.31 -1.94
N TRP A 17 15.02 -10.33 -2.13
CA TRP A 17 14.37 -9.93 -3.40
C TRP A 17 13.84 -8.50 -3.41
N SER A 18 14.09 -7.73 -2.36
CA SER A 18 13.68 -6.33 -2.26
C SER A 18 14.67 -5.41 -2.99
N SER A 19 14.16 -4.47 -3.80
CA SER A 19 14.98 -3.44 -4.47
C SER A 19 15.58 -2.42 -3.48
N ASN A 20 14.96 -2.24 -2.32
CA ASN A 20 15.45 -1.47 -1.18
C ASN A 20 16.01 -2.41 -0.10
N HIS A 21 16.76 -1.88 0.86
CA HIS A 21 17.18 -2.66 2.02
C HIS A 21 15.99 -2.89 2.95
N THR A 22 15.30 -4.01 2.75
CA THR A 22 14.15 -4.43 3.55
C THR A 22 14.55 -5.58 4.45
N PHE A 23 14.10 -5.56 5.70
CA PHE A 23 14.46 -6.54 6.71
C PHE A 23 13.21 -7.21 7.28
N LEU A 24 13.30 -8.50 7.53
CA LEU A 24 12.42 -9.19 8.45
C LEU A 24 12.90 -8.85 9.86
N ALA A 25 11.97 -8.47 10.72
CA ALA A 25 12.21 -8.12 12.11
C ALA A 25 11.16 -8.76 13.02
N THR A 26 11.44 -8.82 14.30
CA THR A 26 10.48 -9.14 15.36
C THR A 26 10.37 -7.94 16.29
N CYS A 27 9.15 -7.54 16.62
CA CYS A 27 8.88 -6.52 17.64
C CYS A 27 8.44 -7.22 18.93
N VAL A 28 9.18 -7.01 20.01
CA VAL A 28 8.99 -7.68 21.31
C VAL A 28 8.59 -6.67 22.38
N LEU A 29 7.53 -6.97 23.13
CA LEU A 29 7.07 -6.13 24.24
C LEU A 29 6.60 -7.02 25.41
N GLY A 30 7.43 -7.15 26.44
CA GLY A 30 7.21 -8.11 27.51
C GLY A 30 7.29 -9.54 26.97
N ASP A 31 6.23 -10.32 27.17
CA ASP A 31 6.13 -11.72 26.72
C ASP A 31 5.44 -11.87 25.34
N GLU A 32 5.08 -10.74 24.73
CA GLU A 32 4.40 -10.74 23.43
C GLU A 32 5.36 -10.36 22.30
N GLU A 33 5.21 -11.01 21.15
CA GLU A 33 6.00 -10.70 19.95
C GLU A 33 5.15 -10.68 18.69
N VAL A 34 5.60 -9.93 17.66
CA VAL A 34 5.01 -9.93 16.33
C VAL A 34 6.10 -9.78 15.27
N GLY A 35 5.98 -10.55 14.20
CA GLY A 35 6.81 -10.37 13.02
C GLY A 35 6.51 -9.06 12.30
N ALA A 36 7.56 -8.41 11.80
CA ALA A 36 7.44 -7.15 11.07
C ALA A 36 8.36 -7.10 9.85
N VAL A 37 7.99 -6.30 8.87
CA VAL A 37 8.83 -5.91 7.75
C VAL A 37 9.33 -4.49 8.01
N TYR A 38 10.65 -4.34 8.17
CA TYR A 38 11.29 -3.07 8.43
C TYR A 38 11.94 -2.50 7.17
N LYS A 39 11.57 -1.27 6.84
CA LYS A 39 12.13 -0.52 5.70
C LYS A 39 12.80 0.77 6.23
N PRO A 40 14.11 0.74 6.52
CA PRO A 40 14.84 1.91 7.01
C PRO A 40 15.08 2.94 5.91
N VAL A 41 15.06 4.23 6.25
CA VAL A 41 15.38 5.32 5.32
C VAL A 41 16.76 5.16 4.67
N ARG A 42 17.75 4.65 5.42
CA ARG A 42 19.10 4.36 4.90
C ARG A 42 19.15 3.32 3.80
N GLY A 43 18.07 2.52 3.67
CA GLY A 43 17.96 1.47 2.66
C GLY A 43 17.22 1.92 1.41
N GLU A 44 16.68 3.13 1.40
CA GLU A 44 15.92 3.64 0.27
C GLU A 44 16.83 3.94 -0.92
N ARG A 45 16.44 3.42 -2.08
CA ARG A 45 17.03 3.83 -3.35
C ARG A 45 16.46 5.20 -3.72
N GLN A 46 17.33 6.17 -3.88
CA GLN A 46 16.92 7.50 -4.32
C GLN A 46 16.28 7.43 -5.72
N LEU A 47 15.07 7.93 -5.82
CA LEU A 47 14.33 8.02 -7.08
C LEU A 47 14.28 9.49 -7.50
N TRP A 48 14.49 9.74 -8.79
CA TRP A 48 14.55 11.10 -9.35
C TRP A 48 13.20 11.84 -9.28
N ASP A 49 12.08 11.10 -9.20
CA ASP A 49 10.71 11.61 -9.24
C ASP A 49 9.92 11.43 -7.92
N PHE A 50 10.54 10.85 -6.90
CA PHE A 50 10.00 10.78 -5.55
C PHE A 50 10.91 11.51 -4.56
N PRO A 51 10.34 12.22 -3.59
CA PRO A 51 11.14 12.80 -2.50
C PRO A 51 11.72 11.69 -1.61
N GLU A 52 12.75 12.03 -0.84
CA GLU A 52 13.28 11.17 0.21
C GLU A 52 12.20 10.83 1.26
N GLY A 53 12.38 9.73 1.98
CA GLY A 53 11.42 9.28 2.99
C GLY A 53 10.25 8.50 2.39
N ILE A 54 10.52 7.61 1.44
CA ILE A 54 9.53 6.72 0.82
C ILE A 54 8.82 5.86 1.88
N TYR A 55 9.50 5.49 2.95
CA TYR A 55 8.91 4.75 4.07
C TYR A 55 7.68 5.44 4.68
N ARG A 56 7.58 6.79 4.65
CA ARG A 56 6.40 7.53 5.09
C ARG A 56 5.17 7.26 4.24
N ARG A 57 5.36 6.89 2.97
CA ARG A 57 4.27 6.51 2.08
C ARG A 57 3.71 5.14 2.40
N GLU A 58 4.55 4.24 2.92
CA GLU A 58 4.06 2.96 3.47
C GLU A 58 3.11 3.21 4.65
N VAL A 59 3.49 4.14 5.55
CA VAL A 59 2.63 4.54 6.68
C VAL A 59 1.37 5.25 6.18
N ALA A 60 1.50 6.19 5.23
CA ALA A 60 0.35 6.88 4.65
C ALA A 60 -0.61 5.92 3.92
N ALA A 61 -0.11 4.87 3.31
CA ALA A 61 -0.93 3.84 2.68
C ALA A 61 -1.78 3.08 3.71
N TYR A 62 -1.19 2.73 4.84
CA TYR A 62 -1.94 2.14 5.95
C TYR A 62 -2.99 3.11 6.51
N GLU A 63 -2.63 4.37 6.78
CA GLU A 63 -3.56 5.38 7.28
C GLU A 63 -4.73 5.64 6.32
N LEU A 64 -4.47 5.67 5.01
CA LEU A 64 -5.53 5.76 4.00
C LEU A 64 -6.43 4.52 4.03
N SER A 65 -5.86 3.33 4.09
CA SER A 65 -6.61 2.06 4.16
C SER A 65 -7.49 1.99 5.40
N LEU A 66 -6.99 2.48 6.55
CA LEU A 66 -7.73 2.59 7.81
C LEU A 66 -8.87 3.60 7.69
N ALA A 67 -8.62 4.78 7.15
CA ALA A 67 -9.61 5.84 6.97
C ALA A 67 -10.75 5.44 6.01
N LEU A 68 -10.44 4.66 4.98
CA LEU A 68 -11.42 4.06 4.08
C LEU A 68 -12.24 2.93 4.76
N GLY A 69 -11.74 2.37 5.89
CA GLY A 69 -12.37 1.23 6.56
C GLY A 69 -12.16 -0.11 5.85
N TRP A 70 -11.24 -0.17 4.88
CA TRP A 70 -11.07 -1.37 4.03
C TRP A 70 -10.07 -2.37 4.59
N ALA A 71 -9.15 -1.93 5.45
CA ALA A 71 -8.10 -2.75 6.04
C ALA A 71 -7.35 -3.62 5.00
N VAL A 72 -7.07 -3.05 3.81
CA VAL A 72 -6.36 -3.76 2.73
C VAL A 72 -4.85 -3.71 2.88
N VAL A 73 -4.32 -2.75 3.64
CA VAL A 73 -2.89 -2.61 3.95
C VAL A 73 -2.64 -3.11 5.36
N PRO A 74 -1.63 -3.96 5.60
CA PRO A 74 -1.27 -4.38 6.95
C PRO A 74 -0.88 -3.21 7.84
N GLU A 75 -1.05 -3.34 9.16
CA GLU A 75 -0.65 -2.34 10.14
C GLU A 75 0.77 -1.87 9.91
N THR A 76 0.95 -0.57 9.74
CA THR A 76 2.25 0.05 9.41
C THR A 76 2.44 1.30 10.25
N VAL A 77 3.60 1.42 10.90
CA VAL A 77 3.95 2.56 11.76
C VAL A 77 5.29 3.16 11.36
N GLU A 78 5.49 4.43 11.65
CA GLU A 78 6.79 5.09 11.62
C GLU A 78 7.54 4.79 12.92
N ARG A 79 8.83 4.47 12.82
CA ARG A 79 9.73 4.27 13.96
C ARG A 79 11.03 5.01 13.72
N ASP A 80 11.42 5.84 14.71
CA ASP A 80 12.67 6.61 14.68
C ASP A 80 13.82 5.88 15.39
N ASP A 81 13.49 4.98 16.29
CA ASP A 81 14.39 4.28 17.20
C ASP A 81 14.71 2.82 16.79
N ALA A 82 14.36 2.44 15.55
CA ALA A 82 14.67 1.11 15.06
C ALA A 82 16.19 0.93 14.78
N PRO A 83 16.72 -0.32 14.73
CA PRO A 83 18.16 -0.59 14.76
C PRO A 83 18.98 0.05 13.65
N LEU A 84 18.39 0.33 12.48
CA LEU A 84 19.09 0.99 11.35
C LEU A 84 18.62 2.44 11.16
N GLY A 85 17.97 3.03 12.17
CA GLY A 85 17.45 4.40 12.16
C GLY A 85 15.99 4.51 11.74
N PRO A 86 15.53 5.73 11.42
CA PRO A 86 14.14 5.96 11.03
C PRO A 86 13.68 5.08 9.87
N GLY A 87 12.42 4.64 9.91
CA GLY A 87 11.82 3.83 8.87
C GLY A 87 10.39 3.43 9.17
N SER A 88 9.80 2.61 8.30
CA SER A 88 8.49 1.99 8.56
C SER A 88 8.64 0.56 9.07
N LEU A 89 7.77 0.20 10.01
CA LEU A 89 7.52 -1.17 10.44
C LEU A 89 6.12 -1.56 10.03
N GLN A 90 6.01 -2.54 9.16
CA GLN A 90 4.74 -3.13 8.74
C GLN A 90 4.58 -4.51 9.37
N ARG A 91 3.41 -4.83 9.92
CA ARG A 91 3.10 -6.16 10.41
C ARG A 91 3.36 -7.20 9.31
N PHE A 92 4.18 -8.19 9.63
CA PHE A 92 4.40 -9.32 8.73
C PHE A 92 3.11 -10.12 8.55
N VAL A 93 2.74 -10.40 7.31
CA VAL A 93 1.60 -11.23 6.97
C VAL A 93 2.11 -12.62 6.59
N PRO A 94 1.87 -13.65 7.44
CA PRO A 94 2.06 -15.03 7.01
C PRO A 94 1.14 -15.31 5.82
N ALA A 95 1.70 -15.71 4.69
CA ALA A 95 0.99 -15.79 3.44
C ALA A 95 1.45 -16.99 2.59
N ASP A 96 0.58 -17.45 1.72
CA ASP A 96 0.94 -18.38 0.66
C ASP A 96 1.60 -17.62 -0.50
N PHE A 97 2.92 -17.63 -0.54
CA PHE A 97 3.71 -16.96 -1.57
C PHE A 97 3.63 -17.58 -2.97
N SER A 98 2.94 -18.73 -3.12
CA SER A 98 2.60 -19.28 -4.43
C SER A 98 1.40 -18.58 -5.05
N GLN A 99 0.62 -17.85 -4.25
CA GLN A 99 -0.54 -17.08 -4.66
C GLN A 99 -0.14 -15.61 -4.90
N HIS A 100 -0.63 -15.06 -5.96
CA HIS A 100 -0.42 -13.67 -6.36
C HIS A 100 -1.61 -13.17 -7.19
N HIS A 101 -1.66 -11.90 -7.55
CA HIS A 101 -2.82 -11.33 -8.23
C HIS A 101 -3.37 -12.20 -9.36
N PHE A 102 -2.51 -12.69 -10.27
CA PHE A 102 -2.97 -13.46 -11.44
C PHE A 102 -3.57 -14.83 -11.12
N THR A 103 -3.24 -15.42 -9.96
CA THR A 103 -3.91 -16.64 -9.49
C THR A 103 -5.15 -16.31 -8.68
N LEU A 104 -5.10 -15.23 -7.89
CA LEU A 104 -6.21 -14.80 -7.04
C LEU A 104 -7.42 -14.32 -7.83
N VAL A 105 -7.20 -13.68 -8.97
CA VAL A 105 -8.28 -13.17 -9.82
C VAL A 105 -9.08 -14.28 -10.51
N GLU A 106 -8.53 -15.49 -10.58
CA GLU A 106 -9.26 -16.66 -11.13
C GLU A 106 -10.36 -17.16 -10.16
N ASP A 107 -10.31 -16.74 -8.89
CA ASP A 107 -11.28 -17.12 -7.87
C ASP A 107 -12.17 -15.93 -7.48
N GLU A 108 -13.44 -15.98 -7.84
CA GLU A 108 -14.42 -14.92 -7.57
C GLU A 108 -14.54 -14.55 -6.09
N ARG A 109 -14.18 -15.46 -5.16
CA ARG A 109 -14.18 -15.17 -3.71
C ARG A 109 -13.28 -14.03 -3.33
N HIS A 110 -12.27 -13.73 -4.14
CA HIS A 110 -11.30 -12.65 -3.90
C HIS A 110 -11.66 -11.35 -4.62
N HIS A 111 -12.66 -11.36 -5.54
CA HIS A 111 -12.95 -10.22 -6.41
C HIS A 111 -13.33 -8.96 -5.64
N ASP A 112 -14.14 -9.06 -4.58
CA ASP A 112 -14.53 -7.88 -3.80
C ASP A 112 -13.32 -7.24 -3.11
N ARG A 113 -12.41 -8.07 -2.62
CA ARG A 113 -11.18 -7.60 -2.00
C ARG A 113 -10.22 -6.99 -3.03
N LEU A 114 -10.09 -7.61 -4.20
CA LEU A 114 -9.30 -7.10 -5.31
C LEU A 114 -9.89 -5.79 -5.88
N ARG A 115 -11.23 -5.63 -5.94
CA ARG A 115 -11.87 -4.34 -6.29
C ARG A 115 -11.55 -3.25 -5.28
N ALA A 116 -11.52 -3.57 -3.99
CA ALA A 116 -11.11 -2.61 -2.95
C ALA A 116 -9.63 -2.20 -3.12
N ILE A 117 -8.73 -3.15 -3.41
CA ILE A 117 -7.31 -2.86 -3.68
C ILE A 117 -7.16 -2.05 -4.98
N CYS A 118 -7.93 -2.36 -6.03
CA CYS A 118 -7.94 -1.58 -7.27
C CYS A 118 -8.36 -0.12 -7.01
N ALA A 119 -9.46 0.09 -6.29
CA ALA A 119 -9.92 1.42 -5.90
C ALA A 119 -8.88 2.15 -5.03
N PHE A 120 -8.23 1.43 -4.10
CA PHE A 120 -7.13 1.95 -3.29
C PHE A 120 -5.98 2.43 -4.18
N ASP A 121 -5.52 1.61 -5.14
CA ASP A 121 -4.42 1.97 -6.05
C ASP A 121 -4.76 3.22 -6.88
N VAL A 122 -6.00 3.36 -7.34
CA VAL A 122 -6.47 4.54 -8.07
C VAL A 122 -6.41 5.79 -7.18
N VAL A 123 -6.96 5.74 -5.98
CA VAL A 123 -7.01 6.88 -5.04
C VAL A 123 -5.61 7.22 -4.56
N ALA A 124 -4.83 6.23 -4.14
CA ALA A 124 -3.45 6.39 -3.70
C ALA A 124 -2.48 6.72 -4.84
N ASN A 125 -2.87 6.55 -6.12
CA ASN A 125 -1.98 6.68 -7.28
C ASN A 125 -0.75 5.77 -7.14
N ASN A 126 -0.98 4.48 -6.94
CA ASN A 126 0.09 3.51 -6.83
C ASN A 126 0.84 3.40 -8.16
N THR A 127 2.16 3.55 -8.12
CA THR A 127 2.98 3.56 -9.35
C THR A 127 3.71 2.23 -9.60
N ASP A 128 3.49 1.21 -8.74
CA ASP A 128 4.22 -0.06 -8.83
C ASP A 128 3.48 -1.26 -8.21
N ARG A 129 2.13 -1.35 -8.36
CA ARG A 129 1.39 -2.54 -7.90
C ARG A 129 1.72 -3.74 -8.77
N LYS A 130 2.59 -4.63 -8.27
CA LYS A 130 2.94 -5.90 -8.91
C LYS A 130 2.02 -7.03 -8.45
N SER A 131 2.05 -8.14 -9.16
CA SER A 131 1.20 -9.28 -8.82
C SER A 131 1.50 -9.87 -7.43
N GLY A 132 2.78 -9.98 -7.07
CA GLY A 132 3.22 -10.45 -5.75
C GLY A 132 2.96 -9.45 -4.61
N HIS A 133 2.54 -8.22 -4.90
CA HIS A 133 2.13 -7.26 -3.88
C HIS A 133 0.66 -7.45 -3.43
N CYS A 134 -0.04 -8.44 -3.97
CA CYS A 134 -1.32 -8.95 -3.50
C CYS A 134 -1.08 -10.30 -2.85
N LEU A 135 -1.02 -10.36 -1.52
CA LEU A 135 -0.73 -11.56 -0.75
C LEU A 135 -2.01 -12.19 -0.22
N LEU A 136 -2.16 -13.50 -0.42
CA LEU A 136 -3.18 -14.27 0.30
C LEU A 136 -2.63 -14.66 1.67
N GLY A 137 -3.11 -13.98 2.71
CA GLY A 137 -2.76 -14.28 4.09
C GLY A 137 -3.35 -15.62 4.55
N GLU A 138 -2.73 -16.23 5.56
CA GLU A 138 -3.27 -17.43 6.22
C GLU A 138 -4.63 -17.16 6.88
N ASP A 139 -4.98 -15.89 7.11
CA ASP A 139 -6.30 -15.42 7.56
C ASP A 139 -7.36 -15.46 6.45
N GLY A 140 -6.98 -15.86 5.23
CA GLY A 140 -7.85 -15.93 4.05
C GLY A 140 -8.13 -14.57 3.40
N LEU A 141 -7.51 -13.47 3.87
CA LEU A 141 -7.66 -12.14 3.30
C LEU A 141 -6.56 -11.83 2.28
N VAL A 142 -6.91 -11.08 1.25
CA VAL A 142 -5.91 -10.55 0.32
C VAL A 142 -5.40 -9.21 0.86
N TRP A 143 -4.09 -9.10 1.05
CA TRP A 143 -3.38 -7.94 1.57
C TRP A 143 -2.59 -7.23 0.46
N ALA A 144 -2.63 -5.90 0.46
CA ALA A 144 -1.84 -5.04 -0.42
C ALA A 144 -0.58 -4.56 0.31
N ILE A 145 0.58 -5.01 -0.14
CA ILE A 145 1.88 -4.64 0.43
C ILE A 145 2.71 -3.79 -0.53
N ASP A 146 3.88 -3.31 -0.07
CA ASP A 146 4.85 -2.53 -0.85
C ASP A 146 4.24 -1.28 -1.50
N ASN A 147 3.71 -0.40 -0.64
CA ASN A 147 2.98 0.80 -1.03
C ASN A 147 3.85 2.08 -1.00
N GLY A 148 5.17 1.93 -0.92
CA GLY A 148 6.10 3.07 -0.83
C GLY A 148 6.07 4.01 -2.05
N LEU A 149 5.61 3.53 -3.20
CA LEU A 149 5.49 4.33 -4.43
C LEU A 149 4.06 4.81 -4.70
N CYS A 150 3.32 5.12 -3.63
CA CYS A 150 2.01 5.77 -3.69
C CYS A 150 2.10 7.30 -3.54
N PHE A 151 0.98 7.97 -3.74
CA PHE A 151 0.73 9.40 -3.47
C PHE A 151 1.49 10.40 -4.33
N HIS A 152 2.11 9.98 -5.44
CA HIS A 152 2.71 10.95 -6.35
C HIS A 152 1.68 12.01 -6.78
N ALA A 153 2.07 13.29 -6.80
CA ALA A 153 1.15 14.39 -7.11
C ALA A 153 0.64 14.36 -8.57
N GLU A 154 1.48 13.92 -9.50
CA GLU A 154 1.11 13.73 -10.89
C GLU A 154 0.48 12.35 -11.13
N PRO A 155 -0.46 12.19 -12.07
CA PRO A 155 -1.03 10.90 -12.42
C PRO A 155 0.05 9.94 -12.94
N LYS A 156 0.23 8.81 -12.25
CA LYS A 156 1.24 7.78 -12.58
C LYS A 156 0.75 6.38 -12.22
N LEU A 157 -0.55 6.13 -12.20
CA LEU A 157 -1.09 4.82 -11.84
C LEU A 157 -0.46 3.73 -12.69
N ARG A 158 0.19 2.76 -12.03
CA ARG A 158 0.71 1.52 -12.62
C ARG A 158 0.34 0.36 -11.73
N THR A 159 -0.57 -0.44 -12.20
CA THR A 159 -1.09 -1.60 -11.45
C THR A 159 -1.23 -2.80 -12.38
N VAL A 160 -1.22 -3.99 -11.81
CA VAL A 160 -1.60 -5.21 -12.54
C VAL A 160 -3.11 -5.46 -12.52
N ILE A 161 -3.87 -4.72 -11.67
CA ILE A 161 -5.30 -4.97 -11.43
C ILE A 161 -6.14 -4.19 -12.45
N TRP A 162 -6.23 -4.71 -13.68
CA TRP A 162 -7.02 -4.10 -14.75
C TRP A 162 -8.25 -4.91 -15.16
N GLU A 163 -8.51 -6.04 -14.51
CA GLU A 163 -9.66 -6.92 -14.80
C GLU A 163 -10.99 -6.21 -14.59
N PHE A 164 -11.06 -5.25 -13.68
CA PHE A 164 -12.26 -4.48 -13.37
C PHE A 164 -12.39 -3.18 -14.19
N ALA A 165 -11.48 -2.93 -15.15
CA ALA A 165 -11.48 -1.70 -15.95
C ALA A 165 -12.83 -1.47 -16.64
N GLY A 166 -13.42 -0.27 -16.45
CA GLY A 166 -14.73 0.09 -16.99
C GLY A 166 -15.93 -0.46 -16.20
N GLU A 167 -15.74 -1.39 -15.27
CA GLU A 167 -16.82 -1.85 -14.38
C GLU A 167 -17.26 -0.73 -13.43
N ARG A 168 -18.50 -0.82 -12.95
CA ARG A 168 -18.98 0.07 -11.89
C ARG A 168 -18.24 -0.22 -10.59
N VAL A 169 -17.73 0.83 -9.95
CA VAL A 169 -17.21 0.71 -8.59
C VAL A 169 -18.38 0.44 -7.65
N PRO A 170 -18.26 -0.55 -6.74
CA PRO A 170 -19.29 -0.80 -5.72
C PRO A 170 -19.65 0.46 -4.94
N ALA A 171 -20.96 0.72 -4.73
CA ALA A 171 -21.44 1.94 -4.10
C ALA A 171 -20.81 2.17 -2.71
N ALA A 172 -20.66 1.13 -1.90
CA ALA A 172 -20.01 1.23 -0.60
C ALA A 172 -18.58 1.76 -0.69
N LEU A 173 -17.79 1.32 -1.69
CA LEU A 173 -16.43 1.84 -1.89
C LEU A 173 -16.47 3.32 -2.34
N LEU A 174 -17.44 3.72 -3.18
CA LEU A 174 -17.58 5.12 -3.59
C LEU A 174 -17.96 6.03 -2.42
N ASP A 175 -18.85 5.58 -1.53
CA ASP A 175 -19.24 6.31 -0.32
C ASP A 175 -18.01 6.53 0.59
N ASP A 176 -17.18 5.52 0.75
CA ASP A 176 -15.94 5.61 1.53
C ASP A 176 -14.94 6.57 0.89
N VAL A 177 -14.75 6.50 -0.44
CA VAL A 177 -13.86 7.40 -1.19
C VAL A 177 -14.38 8.85 -1.16
N ALA A 178 -15.69 9.08 -1.18
CA ALA A 178 -16.29 10.40 -1.09
C ALA A 178 -15.88 11.11 0.21
N ARG A 179 -15.82 10.39 1.35
CA ARG A 179 -15.33 10.96 2.62
C ARG A 179 -13.91 11.49 2.51
N ILE A 180 -13.02 10.76 1.82
CA ILE A 180 -11.63 11.21 1.60
C ILE A 180 -11.57 12.42 0.64
N ALA A 181 -12.44 12.49 -0.36
CA ALA A 181 -12.53 13.64 -1.25
C ALA A 181 -12.98 14.92 -0.51
N ASP A 182 -13.90 14.77 0.45
CA ASP A 182 -14.42 15.88 1.25
C ASP A 182 -13.42 16.30 2.33
N ASP A 183 -12.88 15.35 3.10
CA ASP A 183 -11.97 15.63 4.20
C ASP A 183 -10.86 14.57 4.29
N VAL A 184 -9.61 15.00 4.15
CA VAL A 184 -8.44 14.11 4.26
C VAL A 184 -8.07 13.98 5.73
N PRO A 185 -7.97 12.74 6.25
CA PRO A 185 -7.63 12.49 7.64
C PRO A 185 -6.34 13.18 8.10
N ALA A 186 -6.35 13.73 9.32
CA ALA A 186 -5.20 14.47 9.88
C ALA A 186 -3.90 13.65 9.89
N ALA A 187 -3.98 12.32 10.06
CA ALA A 187 -2.83 11.42 10.00
C ALA A 187 -2.09 11.51 8.64
N LEU A 188 -2.81 11.66 7.54
CA LEU A 188 -2.21 11.82 6.21
C LEU A 188 -1.57 13.19 6.00
N LEU A 189 -2.08 14.26 6.66
CA LEU A 189 -1.53 15.61 6.53
C LEU A 189 -0.12 15.73 7.10
N GLY A 190 0.25 14.89 8.08
CA GLY A 190 1.61 14.83 8.65
C GLY A 190 2.61 14.01 7.81
N LEU A 191 2.11 13.15 6.92
CA LEU A 191 2.92 12.21 6.14
C LEU A 191 3.12 12.65 4.69
N LEU A 192 2.19 13.43 4.14
CA LEU A 192 2.16 13.86 2.75
C LEU A 192 2.33 15.37 2.63
N SER A 193 2.95 15.82 1.54
CA SER A 193 3.02 17.25 1.21
C SER A 193 1.64 17.79 0.80
N GLY A 194 1.45 19.12 0.92
CA GLY A 194 0.19 19.75 0.50
C GLY A 194 -0.20 19.51 -0.97
N ARG A 195 0.81 19.33 -1.86
CA ARG A 195 0.57 18.97 -3.28
C ARG A 195 0.04 17.55 -3.41
N GLU A 196 0.57 16.61 -2.65
CA GLU A 196 0.13 15.20 -2.63
C GLU A 196 -1.27 15.06 -2.03
N VAL A 197 -1.55 15.79 -0.94
CA VAL A 197 -2.90 15.86 -0.33
C VAL A 197 -3.93 16.42 -1.32
N THR A 198 -3.60 17.50 -2.01
CA THR A 198 -4.48 18.08 -3.04
C THR A 198 -4.73 17.10 -4.18
N ALA A 199 -3.70 16.39 -4.62
CA ALA A 199 -3.81 15.40 -5.68
C ALA A 199 -4.62 14.17 -5.23
N LEU A 200 -4.47 13.71 -3.98
CA LEU A 200 -5.27 12.64 -3.38
C LEU A 200 -6.76 12.99 -3.41
N ARG A 201 -7.13 14.16 -2.91
CA ARG A 201 -8.53 14.64 -2.94
C ARG A 201 -9.11 14.68 -4.35
N ARG A 202 -8.33 15.19 -5.31
CA ARG A 202 -8.76 15.28 -6.71
C ARG A 202 -9.01 13.89 -7.31
N ARG A 203 -8.14 12.91 -7.04
CA ARG A 203 -8.31 11.53 -7.53
C ARG A 203 -9.51 10.84 -6.89
N ALA A 204 -9.69 11.02 -5.59
CA ALA A 204 -10.86 10.52 -4.89
C ALA A 204 -12.17 11.10 -5.49
N GLY A 205 -12.25 12.41 -5.65
CA GLY A 205 -13.40 13.07 -6.29
C GLY A 205 -13.62 12.65 -7.73
N ALA A 206 -12.55 12.42 -8.50
CA ALA A 206 -12.65 11.94 -9.88
C ALA A 206 -13.21 10.51 -9.96
N LEU A 207 -12.79 9.60 -9.06
CA LEU A 207 -13.32 8.23 -9.00
C LEU A 207 -14.80 8.22 -8.63
N VAL A 208 -15.19 9.04 -7.65
CA VAL A 208 -16.61 9.21 -7.25
C VAL A 208 -17.44 9.74 -8.42
N ALA A 209 -16.96 10.77 -9.11
CA ALA A 209 -17.67 11.37 -10.24
C ALA A 209 -17.78 10.40 -11.44
N ALA A 210 -16.77 9.59 -11.69
CA ALA A 210 -16.80 8.59 -12.77
C ALA A 210 -17.72 7.42 -12.44
N GLY A 211 -17.75 6.97 -11.18
CA GLY A 211 -18.54 5.81 -10.75
C GLY A 211 -18.08 4.47 -11.35
N THR A 212 -16.99 4.48 -12.12
CA THR A 212 -16.40 3.30 -12.79
C THR A 212 -14.90 3.26 -12.55
N PHE A 213 -14.34 2.05 -12.52
CA PHE A 213 -12.89 1.89 -12.54
C PHE A 213 -12.29 2.47 -13.83
N PRO A 214 -11.12 3.12 -13.77
CA PRO A 214 -10.48 3.68 -14.95
C PRO A 214 -10.12 2.59 -15.95
N VAL A 215 -10.16 2.95 -17.23
CA VAL A 215 -9.65 2.11 -18.34
C VAL A 215 -8.21 2.56 -18.60
N PRO A 216 -7.26 1.62 -18.78
CA PRO A 216 -5.88 1.98 -19.09
C PRO A 216 -5.79 2.72 -20.42
N ASP A 217 -5.01 3.80 -20.43
CA ASP A 217 -4.69 4.52 -21.65
C ASP A 217 -3.63 3.72 -22.44
N PRO A 218 -3.93 3.25 -23.66
CA PRO A 218 -2.99 2.46 -24.47
C PRO A 218 -1.66 3.16 -24.74
N ASP A 219 -1.67 4.50 -24.76
CA ASP A 219 -0.48 5.32 -25.05
C ASP A 219 0.35 5.63 -23.80
N SER A 220 -0.09 5.17 -22.63
CA SER A 220 0.59 5.39 -21.35
C SER A 220 1.21 4.12 -20.77
N HIS A 221 2.23 4.30 -19.90
CA HIS A 221 2.76 3.21 -19.08
C HIS A 221 1.83 2.94 -17.90
N HIS A 222 0.89 2.01 -18.04
CA HIS A 222 -0.11 1.65 -17.04
C HIS A 222 0.20 0.35 -16.27
N TYR A 223 1.24 -0.38 -16.68
CA TYR A 223 1.77 -1.52 -15.92
C TYR A 223 3.07 -1.15 -15.19
N PRO A 224 3.37 -1.79 -14.04
CA PRO A 224 4.68 -1.67 -13.41
C PRO A 224 5.79 -2.19 -14.33
N LEU A 225 7.03 -1.70 -14.14
CA LEU A 225 8.18 -2.09 -14.98
C LEU A 225 8.52 -3.60 -14.87
N SER A 226 8.15 -4.23 -13.77
CA SER A 226 8.21 -5.68 -13.55
C SER A 226 6.87 -6.14 -13.03
N LEU A 227 6.28 -7.15 -13.66
CA LEU A 227 4.94 -7.64 -13.31
C LEU A 227 4.95 -8.56 -12.09
N ILE A 228 6.06 -9.29 -11.90
CA ILE A 228 6.18 -10.34 -10.88
C ILE A 228 7.43 -10.05 -10.06
N HIS A 229 7.26 -9.53 -8.86
CA HIS A 229 8.22 -9.59 -7.76
C HIS A 229 7.43 -9.78 -6.48
N ILE A 230 7.90 -10.69 -5.66
CA ILE A 230 7.45 -10.91 -4.29
C ILE A 230 8.51 -10.33 -3.37
#